data_aa6b40ddba962421cfb1aed3d68d9f80
#
_entry.id   aa6b40ddba962421cfb1aed3d68d9f80
#
_cell.length_a   1.000
_cell.length_b   1.000
_cell.length_c   1.000
_cell.angle_alpha   90.00
_cell.angle_beta   90.00
_cell.angle_gamma   90.00
#
_symmetry.space_group_name_H-M   'P 1'
#
loop_
_entity.id
_entity.type
_entity.pdbx_description
1 polymer ?
#
loop_
_entity_poly.entity_id
_entity_poly.type
_entity_poly.pdbx_seq_one_letter_code
_entity_poly.pdbx_strand_id
1 'polypeptide(L)'
;MKTCGIITEYNPFHQGHIYHIKKTKELTHCDCLIAIVSNHFTQRGLFSLLTMEDKTKLALEAGCNLVIELPPCYAAQSADYFAKYAVESLSQLHIDQICFGSETNNISTLKEYSKQMESTQVVPSLSMNQNLYTKNIRPNDILGIQYIKQCEKYGIT
;
A
#
# COMPACT_ATOMS: atom_id res chain seq x y z
N MET A 1 20.57 -10.19 -0.20
CA MET A 1 20.01 -8.96 -0.78
C MET A 1 18.71 -8.69 -0.05
N LYS A 2 18.62 -7.56 0.64
CA LYS A 2 17.43 -7.18 1.40
C LYS A 2 16.46 -6.42 0.50
N THR A 3 15.23 -6.89 0.38
CA THR A 3 14.22 -6.35 -0.52
C THR A 3 13.09 -5.65 0.25
N CYS A 4 12.58 -4.56 -0.27
CA CYS A 4 11.46 -3.85 0.31
C CYS A 4 10.42 -3.50 -0.77
N GLY A 5 9.15 -3.70 -0.46
CA GLY A 5 8.04 -3.29 -1.30
C GLY A 5 7.39 -1.99 -0.81
N ILE A 6 6.94 -1.18 -1.75
CA ILE A 6 6.00 -0.07 -1.51
C ILE A 6 4.82 -0.18 -2.44
N ILE A 7 3.66 0.28 -2.00
CA ILE A 7 2.40 0.24 -2.76
C ILE A 7 1.94 1.67 -2.95
N THR A 8 1.75 2.10 -4.20
CA THR A 8 1.53 3.51 -4.54
C THR A 8 0.58 3.68 -5.72
N GLU A 9 0.08 4.89 -5.89
CA GLU A 9 -0.77 5.26 -7.04
C GLU A 9 -0.11 6.28 -7.96
N TYR A 10 0.70 7.20 -7.41
CA TYR A 10 1.37 8.29 -8.13
C TYR A 10 0.41 9.10 -9.01
N ASN A 11 -0.62 9.68 -8.39
CA ASN A 11 -1.69 10.38 -9.11
C ASN A 11 -1.95 11.82 -8.61
N PRO A 12 -1.12 12.82 -9.02
CA PRO A 12 0.15 12.70 -9.73
C PRO A 12 1.33 12.35 -8.82
N PHE A 13 2.48 12.08 -9.42
CA PHE A 13 3.74 11.95 -8.68
C PHE A 13 4.18 13.33 -8.15
N HIS A 14 4.60 13.40 -6.88
CA HIS A 14 4.97 14.67 -6.23
C HIS A 14 6.06 14.47 -5.15
N GLN A 15 6.52 15.57 -4.54
CA GLN A 15 7.60 15.56 -3.54
C GLN A 15 7.38 14.61 -2.36
N GLY A 16 6.13 14.40 -1.95
CA GLY A 16 5.79 13.43 -0.90
C GLY A 16 6.13 11.99 -1.28
N HIS A 17 6.02 11.63 -2.57
CA HIS A 17 6.40 10.31 -3.06
C HIS A 17 7.93 10.14 -3.09
N ILE A 18 8.67 11.19 -3.48
CA ILE A 18 10.14 11.20 -3.41
C ILE A 18 10.60 11.04 -1.95
N TYR A 19 9.97 11.77 -1.03
CA TYR A 19 10.24 11.63 0.39
C TYR A 19 9.97 10.20 0.89
N HIS A 20 8.83 9.62 0.52
CA HIS A 20 8.46 8.24 0.89
C HIS A 20 9.51 7.23 0.40
N ILE A 21 9.94 7.31 -0.87
CA ILE A 21 10.97 6.45 -1.45
C ILE A 21 12.30 6.58 -0.67
N LYS A 22 12.77 7.81 -0.44
CA LYS A 22 14.01 8.07 0.30
C LYS A 22 13.93 7.57 1.74
N LYS A 23 12.81 7.89 2.42
CA LYS A 23 12.60 7.49 3.81
C LYS A 23 12.46 5.98 3.97
N THR A 24 11.83 5.31 3.02
CA THR A 24 11.79 3.84 2.98
C THR A 24 13.18 3.25 2.93
N LYS A 25 14.04 3.70 2.01
CA LYS A 25 15.43 3.22 1.92
C LYS A 25 16.23 3.47 3.20
N GLU A 26 16.05 4.66 3.78
CA GLU A 26 16.71 5.04 5.03
C GLU A 26 16.30 4.14 6.20
N LEU A 27 15.00 3.87 6.36
CA LEU A 27 14.48 3.08 7.48
C LEU A 27 14.71 1.59 7.31
N THR A 28 14.58 1.09 6.08
CA THR A 28 14.63 -0.35 5.80
C THR A 28 16.04 -0.85 5.51
N HIS A 29 16.94 0.03 5.08
CA HIS A 29 18.26 -0.33 4.57
C HIS A 29 18.19 -1.42 3.49
N CYS A 30 17.16 -1.35 2.61
CA CYS A 30 16.99 -2.35 1.55
C CYS A 30 17.99 -2.11 0.40
N ASP A 31 18.47 -3.21 -0.16
CA ASP A 31 19.31 -3.20 -1.37
C ASP A 31 18.47 -2.98 -2.62
N CYS A 32 17.23 -3.49 -2.61
CA CYS A 32 16.30 -3.39 -3.72
C CYS A 32 14.93 -2.90 -3.23
N LEU A 33 14.49 -1.76 -3.76
CA LEU A 33 13.17 -1.17 -3.53
C LEU A 33 12.26 -1.42 -4.72
N ILE A 34 11.13 -2.09 -4.48
CA ILE A 34 10.15 -2.48 -5.49
C ILE A 34 8.86 -1.69 -5.26
N ALA A 35 8.39 -0.99 -6.28
CA ALA A 35 7.12 -0.28 -6.23
C ALA A 35 6.03 -1.04 -7.00
N ILE A 36 4.92 -1.36 -6.33
CA ILE A 36 3.66 -1.72 -6.99
C ILE A 36 2.91 -0.42 -7.25
N VAL A 37 2.52 -0.19 -8.50
CA VAL A 37 1.88 1.07 -8.93
C VAL A 37 0.59 0.77 -9.66
N SER A 38 -0.52 1.39 -9.22
CA SER A 38 -1.78 1.34 -9.97
C SER A 38 -1.65 2.12 -11.29
N ASN A 39 -2.18 1.56 -12.39
CA ASN A 39 -2.02 2.15 -13.71
C ASN A 39 -3.14 3.17 -14.03
N HIS A 40 -4.20 2.71 -14.70
CA HIS A 40 -5.22 3.58 -15.30
C HIS A 40 -6.18 4.19 -14.29
N PHE A 41 -6.37 3.52 -13.17
CA PHE A 41 -7.30 3.93 -12.12
C PHE A 41 -6.62 3.91 -10.76
N THR A 42 -7.00 4.86 -9.92
CA THR A 42 -6.69 4.83 -8.49
C THR A 42 -7.56 3.79 -7.77
N GLN A 43 -7.24 3.49 -6.53
CA GLN A 43 -8.04 2.62 -5.66
C GLN A 43 -9.49 3.13 -5.52
N ARG A 44 -9.70 4.44 -5.62
CA ARG A 44 -11.03 5.08 -5.56
C ARG A 44 -11.75 5.16 -6.91
N GLY A 45 -11.21 4.55 -7.95
CA GLY A 45 -11.80 4.54 -9.30
C GLY A 45 -11.62 5.83 -10.09
N LEU A 46 -10.75 6.76 -9.65
CA LEU A 46 -10.43 7.95 -10.41
C LEU A 46 -9.43 7.62 -11.53
N PHE A 47 -9.56 8.29 -12.67
CA PHE A 47 -8.57 8.17 -13.74
C PHE A 47 -7.19 8.65 -13.29
N SER A 48 -6.17 7.95 -13.74
CA SER A 48 -4.79 8.37 -13.56
C SER A 48 -4.46 9.58 -14.44
N LEU A 49 -3.80 10.58 -13.86
CA LEU A 49 -3.30 11.77 -14.56
C LEU A 49 -2.01 11.49 -15.34
N LEU A 50 -1.29 10.44 -15.00
CA LEU A 50 -0.03 10.05 -15.63
C LEU A 50 -0.18 8.67 -16.26
N THR A 51 0.55 8.46 -17.36
CA THR A 51 0.68 7.13 -17.96
C THR A 51 1.51 6.22 -17.05
N MET A 52 1.40 4.90 -17.23
CA MET A 52 2.23 3.95 -16.48
C MET A 52 3.73 4.15 -16.80
N GLU A 53 4.04 4.50 -18.04
CA GLU A 53 5.40 4.81 -18.47
C GLU A 53 5.99 5.99 -17.71
N ASP A 54 5.24 7.11 -17.61
CA ASP A 54 5.67 8.29 -16.84
C ASP A 54 5.85 7.98 -15.36
N LYS A 55 4.89 7.25 -14.74
CA LYS A 55 4.99 6.83 -13.35
C LYS A 55 6.22 5.97 -13.11
N THR A 56 6.47 5.03 -14.00
CA THR A 56 7.64 4.13 -13.94
C THR A 56 8.93 4.92 -14.00
N LYS A 57 9.06 5.83 -14.98
CA LYS A 57 10.23 6.67 -15.13
C LYS A 57 10.50 7.51 -13.89
N LEU A 58 9.47 8.21 -13.38
CA LEU A 58 9.58 9.03 -12.18
C LEU A 58 9.95 8.23 -10.94
N ALA A 59 9.39 7.03 -10.76
CA ALA A 59 9.70 6.17 -9.63
C ALA A 59 11.16 5.65 -9.68
N LEU A 60 11.63 5.24 -10.86
CA LEU A 60 13.01 4.79 -11.06
C LEU A 60 14.00 5.94 -10.83
N GLU A 61 13.74 7.12 -11.39
CA GLU A 61 14.54 8.33 -11.17
C GLU A 61 14.58 8.75 -9.69
N ALA A 62 13.48 8.55 -8.95
CA ALA A 62 13.41 8.83 -7.51
C ALA A 62 14.14 7.79 -6.65
N GLY A 63 14.52 6.64 -7.22
CA GLY A 63 15.34 5.63 -6.55
C GLY A 63 14.70 4.26 -6.34
N CYS A 64 13.54 3.95 -6.91
CA CYS A 64 13.06 2.58 -7.02
C CYS A 64 13.97 1.76 -7.93
N ASN A 65 14.10 0.47 -7.68
CA ASN A 65 14.90 -0.45 -8.49
C ASN A 65 14.03 -1.24 -9.49
N LEU A 66 12.76 -1.44 -9.13
CA LEU A 66 11.78 -2.14 -9.96
C LEU A 66 10.41 -1.50 -9.76
N VAL A 67 9.66 -1.39 -10.85
CA VAL A 67 8.27 -0.93 -10.82
C VAL A 67 7.40 -2.01 -11.47
N ILE A 68 6.33 -2.38 -10.78
CA ILE A 68 5.37 -3.38 -11.25
C ILE A 68 4.00 -2.74 -11.31
N GLU A 69 3.33 -2.94 -12.42
CA GLU A 69 1.96 -2.49 -12.58
C GLU A 69 0.99 -3.36 -11.78
N LEU A 70 0.11 -2.71 -11.01
CA LEU A 70 -1.10 -3.34 -10.50
C LEU A 70 -2.22 -3.15 -11.53
N PRO A 71 -2.72 -4.24 -12.14
CA PRO A 71 -3.76 -4.15 -13.16
C PRO A 71 -5.03 -3.44 -12.66
N PRO A 72 -5.77 -2.74 -13.53
CA PRO A 72 -6.96 -1.96 -13.14
C PRO A 72 -8.02 -2.76 -12.39
N CYS A 73 -8.21 -4.03 -12.73
CA CYS A 73 -9.15 -4.94 -12.07
C CYS A 73 -8.79 -5.20 -10.60
N TYR A 74 -7.54 -5.02 -10.20
CA TYR A 74 -7.05 -5.13 -8.84
C TYR A 74 -6.85 -3.77 -8.15
N ALA A 75 -6.55 -2.74 -8.93
CA ALA A 75 -6.33 -1.40 -8.41
C ALA A 75 -7.63 -0.70 -7.98
N ALA A 76 -8.67 -0.71 -8.84
CA ALA A 76 -9.95 -0.06 -8.58
C ALA A 76 -10.87 -0.96 -7.74
N GLN A 77 -10.46 -1.25 -6.50
CA GLN A 77 -11.14 -2.15 -5.58
C GLN A 77 -11.32 -1.51 -4.19
N SER A 78 -12.08 -2.16 -3.31
CA SER A 78 -12.11 -1.79 -1.90
C SER A 78 -10.71 -1.94 -1.27
N ALA A 79 -10.45 -1.24 -0.17
CA ALA A 79 -9.12 -1.18 0.45
C ALA A 79 -8.54 -2.56 0.81
N ASP A 80 -9.38 -3.50 1.22
CA ASP A 80 -9.02 -4.88 1.54
C ASP A 80 -8.57 -5.69 0.31
N TYR A 81 -9.31 -5.60 -0.81
CA TYR A 81 -8.93 -6.26 -2.05
C TYR A 81 -7.73 -5.60 -2.72
N PHE A 82 -7.67 -4.27 -2.73
CA PHE A 82 -6.49 -3.55 -3.22
C PHE A 82 -5.23 -3.98 -2.48
N ALA A 83 -5.27 -3.97 -1.15
CA ALA A 83 -4.15 -4.40 -0.31
C ALA A 83 -3.81 -5.87 -0.54
N LYS A 84 -4.83 -6.74 -0.62
CA LYS A 84 -4.64 -8.17 -0.89
C LYS A 84 -3.82 -8.40 -2.16
N TYR A 85 -4.28 -7.87 -3.29
CA TYR A 85 -3.62 -8.13 -4.56
C TYR A 85 -2.25 -7.48 -4.67
N ALA A 86 -2.07 -6.29 -4.10
CA ALA A 86 -0.78 -5.62 -4.09
C ALA A 86 0.26 -6.39 -3.25
N VAL A 87 -0.11 -6.81 -2.03
CA VAL A 87 0.79 -7.60 -1.16
C VAL A 87 1.03 -9.00 -1.72
N GLU A 88 0.00 -9.64 -2.30
CA GLU A 88 0.15 -10.94 -2.96
C GLU A 88 1.13 -10.85 -4.14
N SER A 89 1.05 -9.81 -4.98
CA SER A 89 2.00 -9.57 -6.05
C SER A 89 3.44 -9.41 -5.54
N LEU A 90 3.63 -8.67 -4.45
CA LEU A 90 4.93 -8.51 -3.81
C LEU A 90 5.43 -9.83 -3.20
N SER A 91 4.55 -10.64 -2.63
CA SER A 91 4.92 -11.93 -2.04
C SER A 91 5.49 -12.93 -3.05
N GLN A 92 5.02 -12.88 -4.31
CA GLN A 92 5.56 -13.71 -5.40
C GLN A 92 7.03 -13.37 -5.73
N LEU A 93 7.49 -12.19 -5.36
CA LEU A 93 8.88 -11.76 -5.51
C LEU A 93 9.73 -12.08 -4.28
N HIS A 94 9.17 -12.77 -3.30
CA HIS A 94 9.84 -13.14 -2.05
C HIS A 94 10.49 -11.95 -1.36
N ILE A 95 9.77 -10.82 -1.25
CA ILE A 95 10.28 -9.63 -0.55
C ILE A 95 10.35 -9.85 0.95
N ASP A 96 11.30 -9.16 1.61
CA ASP A 96 11.52 -9.29 3.05
C ASP A 96 10.55 -8.42 3.87
N GLN A 97 10.18 -7.24 3.34
CA GLN A 97 9.42 -6.26 4.09
C GLN A 97 8.62 -5.32 3.18
N ILE A 98 7.58 -4.70 3.75
CA ILE A 98 6.81 -3.62 3.11
C ILE A 98 6.93 -2.36 3.96
N CYS A 99 7.09 -1.20 3.30
CA CYS A 99 7.04 0.09 3.95
C CYS A 99 5.88 0.91 3.38
N PHE A 100 5.10 1.52 4.25
CA PHE A 100 3.98 2.38 3.86
C PHE A 100 3.85 3.60 4.77
N GLY A 101 3.23 4.67 4.27
CA GLY A 101 2.89 5.85 5.05
C GLY A 101 1.58 5.66 5.80
N SER A 102 1.51 6.12 7.05
CA SER A 102 0.30 6.15 7.86
C SER A 102 0.19 7.49 8.60
N GLU A 103 -1.02 7.91 8.88
CA GLU A 103 -1.24 9.15 9.64
C GLU A 103 -0.94 8.94 11.13
N THR A 104 -1.20 7.75 11.64
CA THR A 104 -0.90 7.37 13.04
C THR A 104 0.61 7.20 13.26
N ASN A 105 1.35 6.83 12.23
CA ASN A 105 2.80 6.58 12.27
C ASN A 105 3.24 5.66 13.44
N ASN A 106 2.39 4.69 13.80
CA ASN A 106 2.62 3.74 14.88
C ASN A 106 2.09 2.35 14.50
N ILE A 107 3.00 1.45 14.18
CA ILE A 107 2.68 0.09 13.74
C ILE A 107 1.95 -0.73 14.81
N SER A 108 2.28 -0.53 16.09
CA SER A 108 1.63 -1.26 17.19
C SER A 108 0.18 -0.89 17.30
N THR A 109 -0.17 0.39 17.19
CA THR A 109 -1.55 0.89 17.18
C THR A 109 -2.32 0.34 15.98
N LEU A 110 -1.70 0.30 14.79
CA LEU A 110 -2.34 -0.27 13.59
C LEU A 110 -2.58 -1.77 13.74
N LYS A 111 -1.66 -2.51 14.35
CA LYS A 111 -1.83 -3.94 14.67
C LYS A 111 -2.96 -4.17 15.69
N GLU A 112 -3.10 -3.31 16.68
CA GLU A 112 -4.23 -3.37 17.63
C GLU A 112 -5.58 -3.14 16.91
N TYR A 113 -5.65 -2.14 16.03
CA TYR A 113 -6.84 -1.90 15.21
C TYR A 113 -7.15 -3.09 14.29
N SER A 114 -6.12 -3.71 13.70
CA SER A 114 -6.28 -4.93 12.89
C SER A 114 -6.98 -6.04 13.68
N LYS A 115 -6.51 -6.35 14.89
CA LYS A 115 -7.10 -7.38 15.77
C LYS A 115 -8.53 -7.03 16.22
N GLN A 116 -8.78 -5.76 16.57
CA GLN A 116 -10.12 -5.31 16.95
C GLN A 116 -11.12 -5.40 15.80
N MET A 117 -10.67 -5.23 14.56
CA MET A 117 -11.54 -5.36 13.39
C MET A 117 -11.96 -6.80 13.13
N GLU A 118 -11.14 -7.78 13.44
CA GLU A 118 -11.48 -9.20 13.32
C GLU A 118 -12.51 -9.64 14.36
N SER A 119 -12.50 -9.01 15.53
CA SER A 119 -13.43 -9.31 16.63
C SER A 119 -14.76 -8.54 16.55
N THR A 120 -14.86 -7.52 15.69
CA THR A 120 -16.06 -6.68 15.58
C THR A 120 -17.00 -7.26 14.53
N GLN A 121 -18.27 -7.50 14.90
CA GLN A 121 -19.32 -7.86 13.94
C GLN A 121 -19.46 -6.73 12.92
N VAL A 122 -19.16 -7.04 11.66
CA VAL A 122 -19.40 -6.14 10.53
C VAL A 122 -20.90 -5.96 10.38
N VAL A 123 -21.39 -4.72 10.38
CA VAL A 123 -22.80 -4.44 10.08
C VAL A 123 -22.99 -4.64 8.58
N PRO A 124 -23.74 -5.67 8.12
CA PRO A 124 -23.82 -6.05 6.71
C PRO A 124 -24.38 -4.96 5.79
N SER A 125 -25.14 -4.02 6.35
CA SER A 125 -25.74 -2.89 5.61
C SER A 125 -24.78 -1.71 5.38
N LEU A 126 -23.58 -1.73 5.99
CA LEU A 126 -22.59 -0.67 5.85
C LEU A 126 -21.40 -1.17 5.04
N SER A 127 -20.81 -0.31 4.20
CA SER A 127 -19.55 -0.62 3.55
C SER A 127 -18.43 -0.86 4.58
N MET A 128 -17.38 -1.61 4.22
CA MET A 128 -16.21 -1.81 5.09
C MET A 128 -15.67 -0.46 5.59
N ASN A 129 -15.56 0.53 4.72
CA ASN A 129 -15.12 1.87 5.08
C ASN A 129 -16.06 2.52 6.12
N GLN A 130 -17.38 2.43 5.95
CA GLN A 130 -18.34 2.99 6.90
C GLN A 130 -18.24 2.32 8.29
N ASN A 131 -18.04 1.01 8.33
CA ASN A 131 -17.79 0.29 9.58
C ASN A 131 -16.49 0.75 10.27
N LEU A 132 -15.49 1.21 9.50
CA LEU A 132 -14.21 1.72 10.00
C LEU A 132 -14.25 3.21 10.38
N TYR A 133 -14.98 4.04 9.63
CA TYR A 133 -15.14 5.46 9.93
C TYR A 133 -15.81 5.73 11.28
N THR A 134 -16.59 4.80 11.81
CA THR A 134 -17.14 4.92 13.18
C THR A 134 -16.06 4.98 14.27
N LYS A 135 -14.80 4.61 13.95
CA LYS A 135 -13.65 4.65 14.86
C LYS A 135 -12.66 5.80 14.58
N ASN A 136 -13.00 6.78 13.73
CA ASN A 136 -12.12 7.89 13.34
C ASN A 136 -10.74 7.43 12.74
N ILE A 137 -10.69 6.27 12.10
CA ILE A 137 -9.46 5.77 11.43
C ILE A 137 -9.29 6.52 10.11
N ARG A 138 -8.10 7.05 9.89
CA ARG A 138 -7.79 7.84 8.68
C ARG A 138 -7.53 6.94 7.47
N PRO A 139 -7.66 7.46 6.22
CA PRO A 139 -7.60 6.65 5.00
C PRO A 139 -6.32 5.82 4.83
N ASN A 140 -5.14 6.40 5.10
CA ASN A 140 -3.89 5.63 4.96
C ASN A 140 -3.71 4.62 6.09
N ASP A 141 -4.24 4.89 7.29
CA ASP A 141 -4.27 3.92 8.37
C ASP A 141 -5.16 2.72 8.03
N ILE A 142 -6.29 2.93 7.34
CA ILE A 142 -7.16 1.86 6.84
C ILE A 142 -6.38 0.95 5.88
N LEU A 143 -5.69 1.54 4.89
CA LEU A 143 -4.83 0.79 3.98
C LEU A 143 -3.69 0.09 4.73
N GLY A 144 -3.03 0.77 5.65
CA GLY A 144 -1.97 0.23 6.47
C GLY A 144 -2.40 -1.01 7.27
N ILE A 145 -3.59 -0.97 7.87
CA ILE A 145 -4.19 -2.12 8.57
C ILE A 145 -4.39 -3.30 7.61
N GLN A 146 -4.88 -3.04 6.39
CA GLN A 146 -5.07 -4.10 5.40
C GLN A 146 -3.72 -4.66 4.91
N TYR A 147 -2.70 -3.82 4.73
CA TYR A 147 -1.34 -4.29 4.41
C TYR A 147 -0.79 -5.20 5.51
N ILE A 148 -0.91 -4.80 6.78
CA ILE A 148 -0.46 -5.60 7.93
C ILE A 148 -1.10 -7.00 7.91
N LYS A 149 -2.42 -7.08 7.72
CA LYS A 149 -3.15 -8.35 7.63
C LYS A 149 -2.61 -9.27 6.53
N GLN A 150 -2.34 -8.71 5.36
CA GLN A 150 -1.81 -9.50 4.25
C GLN A 150 -0.34 -9.89 4.48
N CYS A 151 0.46 -8.99 5.05
CA CYS A 151 1.85 -9.28 5.39
C CYS A 151 1.97 -10.44 6.38
N GLU A 152 1.14 -10.46 7.42
CA GLU A 152 1.09 -11.57 8.39
C GLU A 152 0.77 -12.91 7.71
N LYS A 153 -0.13 -12.92 6.73
CA LYS A 153 -0.48 -14.12 5.95
C LYS A 153 0.70 -14.69 5.14
N TYR A 154 1.55 -13.81 4.60
CA TYR A 154 2.68 -14.20 3.73
C TYR A 154 4.03 -14.20 4.45
N GLY A 155 4.09 -13.92 5.76
CA GLY A 155 5.33 -13.86 6.53
C GLY A 155 6.24 -12.68 6.16
N ILE A 156 5.67 -11.60 5.61
CA ILE A 156 6.38 -10.36 5.26
C ILE A 156 6.36 -9.42 6.47
N THR A 157 7.49 -8.74 6.71
CA THR A 157 7.62 -7.78 7.83
C THR A 157 7.13 -6.39 7.47
#